data_d1b48ce9d06176bd4ecc44df5bbf6ebe
#
_entry.id   d1b48ce9d06176bd4ecc44df5bbf6ebe
#
_cell.length_a   1.000
_cell.length_b   1.000
_cell.length_c   1.000
_cell.angle_alpha   90.00
_cell.angle_beta   90.00
_cell.angle_gamma   90.00
#
_symmetry.space_group_name_H-M   'P 1'
#
loop_
_entity.id
_entity.type
_entity.pdbx_description
1 polymer ?
#
loop_
_entity_poly.entity_id
_entity_poly.type
_entity_poly.pdbx_seq_one_letter_code
_entity_poly.pdbx_strand_id
1 'polypeptide(L)'
;MLSIPILLDRLCYRQPSLLVDAITEHDAGRRLVAVKNVTVNEEFFQGHFPGAPVLPGVMMLESLSQVAAMLLLHREDAPPNARVYLRGVNDAKFRRQVIPGDRLRLEVTIGRRRATLARVQAAALVGDQVVAEAELLLGLVADETEIHASAIVHPSAHVGPGTTIDAHAIIGARVRIGANCRIGASVVIDGRTELGADCEVYPFASIGQIPQDLKYHGEDTLLTIGRRNIFREFVTVHRGTAGGGGVTRIGDRNVFMAYVHVAHDCHVGDDTIFGNMATLGGHVTVEDHVNISAGSGVHQFCRVGRHAFIGGYSVVTKDALPFARTIGSRPARIYGANTIGLMRRGFTADVVAKLKRSFRYLLQSQLNTTRALQQIEQDESLTCPDVQYLVDFIRSSKRGVILRRASRRAEDVVADE
;
A
#
# COMPACT_ATOMS: atom_id res chain seq x y z
N MET A 1 16.26 -18.77 -3.72
CA MET A 1 14.80 -18.86 -3.97
C MET A 1 14.25 -17.44 -3.97
N LEU A 2 13.76 -16.94 -5.10
CA LEU A 2 13.09 -15.62 -5.14
C LEU A 2 11.73 -15.76 -4.45
N SER A 3 11.42 -14.86 -3.52
CA SER A 3 10.15 -14.91 -2.79
C SER A 3 8.97 -14.46 -3.66
N ILE A 4 7.79 -15.02 -3.43
CA ILE A 4 6.54 -14.68 -4.12
C ILE A 4 6.28 -13.16 -4.19
N PRO A 5 6.52 -12.34 -3.13
CA PRO A 5 6.35 -10.90 -3.20
C PRO A 5 7.17 -10.20 -4.30
N ILE A 6 8.40 -10.64 -4.53
CA ILE A 6 9.27 -10.07 -5.58
C ILE A 6 8.73 -10.41 -6.98
N LEU A 7 8.12 -11.60 -7.13
CA LEU A 7 7.49 -12.04 -8.36
C LEU A 7 6.22 -11.25 -8.69
N LEU A 8 5.42 -10.99 -7.67
CA LEU A 8 4.15 -10.28 -7.80
C LEU A 8 4.33 -8.80 -8.15
N ASP A 9 5.48 -8.22 -7.84
CA ASP A 9 5.71 -6.78 -8.03
C ASP A 9 5.73 -6.38 -9.52
N ARG A 10 6.18 -7.26 -10.41
CA ARG A 10 6.20 -7.02 -11.86
C ARG A 10 5.15 -7.78 -12.67
N LEU A 11 4.50 -8.81 -12.08
CA LEU A 11 3.45 -9.55 -12.73
C LEU A 11 2.08 -8.89 -12.52
N CYS A 12 1.33 -8.73 -13.61
CA CYS A 12 -0.05 -8.21 -13.55
C CYS A 12 -1.05 -9.24 -13.01
N TYR A 13 -0.62 -10.49 -12.76
CA TYR A 13 -1.49 -11.56 -12.27
C TYR A 13 -1.70 -11.45 -10.76
N ARG A 14 -2.93 -11.71 -10.32
CA ARG A 14 -3.33 -11.83 -8.91
C ARG A 14 -4.20 -13.08 -8.74
N GLN A 15 -4.38 -13.54 -7.51
CA GLN A 15 -5.32 -14.61 -7.22
C GLN A 15 -6.75 -14.18 -7.68
N PRO A 16 -7.56 -15.08 -8.29
CA PRO A 16 -7.28 -16.52 -8.46
C PRO A 16 -6.49 -16.88 -9.74
N SER A 17 -6.16 -15.90 -10.60
CA SER A 17 -5.49 -16.16 -11.89
C SER A 17 -4.00 -16.48 -11.80
N LEU A 18 -3.36 -16.26 -10.64
CA LEU A 18 -1.96 -16.62 -10.43
C LEU A 18 -1.84 -18.13 -10.16
N LEU A 19 -1.15 -18.83 -11.05
CA LEU A 19 -1.02 -20.30 -11.01
C LEU A 19 0.34 -20.79 -10.53
N VAL A 20 1.31 -19.91 -10.34
CA VAL A 20 2.70 -20.27 -9.97
C VAL A 20 2.90 -20.06 -8.46
N ASP A 21 3.41 -21.09 -7.77
CA ASP A 21 3.58 -21.07 -6.32
C ASP A 21 5.00 -20.64 -5.89
N ALA A 22 6.04 -21.02 -6.66
CA ALA A 22 7.43 -20.68 -6.32
C ALA A 22 8.34 -20.71 -7.54
N ILE A 23 9.46 -19.97 -7.49
CA ILE A 23 10.59 -20.10 -8.41
C ILE A 23 11.69 -20.89 -7.70
N THR A 24 12.22 -21.90 -8.39
CA THR A 24 13.30 -22.74 -7.88
C THR A 24 14.65 -22.46 -8.51
N GLU A 25 14.67 -22.06 -9.80
CA GLU A 25 15.90 -21.74 -10.51
C GLU A 25 15.67 -20.48 -11.39
N HIS A 26 16.65 -19.59 -11.43
CA HIS A 26 16.61 -18.39 -12.26
C HIS A 26 17.99 -18.10 -12.87
N ASP A 27 18.08 -18.26 -14.18
CA ASP A 27 19.19 -17.78 -15.00
C ASP A 27 18.70 -16.55 -15.78
N ALA A 28 19.16 -15.35 -15.35
CA ALA A 28 18.62 -14.07 -15.77
C ALA A 28 18.57 -13.93 -17.30
N GLY A 29 17.36 -13.72 -17.82
CA GLY A 29 17.13 -13.50 -19.25
C GLY A 29 17.30 -14.74 -20.14
N ARG A 30 17.55 -15.93 -19.61
CA ARG A 30 17.77 -17.15 -20.36
C ARG A 30 16.84 -18.29 -20.00
N ARG A 31 16.76 -18.67 -18.72
CA ARG A 31 15.96 -19.81 -18.22
C ARG A 31 15.34 -19.52 -16.87
N LEU A 32 14.13 -20.03 -16.65
CA LEU A 32 13.46 -19.97 -15.35
C LEU A 32 12.79 -21.32 -15.08
N VAL A 33 12.88 -21.79 -13.85
CA VAL A 33 12.16 -22.97 -13.36
C VAL A 33 11.29 -22.58 -12.18
N ALA A 34 10.02 -22.96 -12.27
CA ALA A 34 9.03 -22.69 -11.26
C ALA A 34 8.25 -23.94 -10.87
N VAL A 35 7.46 -23.82 -9.83
CA VAL A 35 6.62 -24.89 -9.30
C VAL A 35 5.18 -24.44 -9.22
N LYS A 36 4.26 -25.33 -9.62
CA LYS A 36 2.84 -25.28 -9.31
C LYS A 36 2.43 -26.57 -8.58
N ASN A 37 1.84 -26.43 -7.41
CA ASN A 37 1.21 -27.55 -6.72
C ASN A 37 -0.25 -27.64 -7.22
N VAL A 38 -0.64 -28.82 -7.69
CA VAL A 38 -1.99 -29.06 -8.18
C VAL A 38 -2.87 -29.49 -7.02
N THR A 39 -3.81 -28.62 -6.62
CA THR A 39 -4.67 -28.87 -5.45
C THR A 39 -6.13 -29.05 -5.87
N VAL A 40 -6.88 -29.89 -5.16
CA VAL A 40 -8.29 -30.15 -5.44
C VAL A 40 -9.19 -28.92 -5.21
N ASN A 41 -8.68 -27.91 -4.49
CA ASN A 41 -9.41 -26.69 -4.15
C ASN A 41 -9.49 -25.67 -5.31
N GLU A 42 -8.85 -25.95 -6.45
CA GLU A 42 -8.93 -25.07 -7.61
C GLU A 42 -10.29 -25.24 -8.30
N GLU A 43 -10.98 -24.12 -8.57
CA GLU A 43 -12.39 -24.09 -9.01
C GLU A 43 -12.68 -24.92 -10.27
N PHE A 44 -11.74 -25.02 -11.21
CA PHE A 44 -11.94 -25.76 -12.45
C PHE A 44 -12.08 -27.28 -12.23
N PHE A 45 -11.65 -27.85 -11.11
CA PHE A 45 -11.84 -29.26 -10.81
C PHE A 45 -13.29 -29.63 -10.49
N GLN A 46 -14.14 -28.66 -10.17
CA GLN A 46 -15.60 -28.89 -9.98
C GLN A 46 -16.26 -29.35 -11.28
N GLY A 47 -15.74 -28.93 -12.44
CA GLY A 47 -16.31 -29.21 -13.76
C GLY A 47 -15.42 -30.08 -14.64
N HIS A 48 -14.12 -30.22 -14.38
CA HIS A 48 -13.18 -30.91 -15.29
C HIS A 48 -12.42 -32.06 -14.63
N PHE A 49 -13.02 -33.25 -14.43
CA PHE A 49 -14.42 -33.65 -14.67
C PHE A 49 -15.02 -34.15 -13.35
N PRO A 50 -16.36 -34.11 -13.18
CA PRO A 50 -17.00 -34.60 -11.97
C PRO A 50 -16.62 -36.07 -11.69
N GLY A 51 -16.08 -36.35 -10.49
CA GLY A 51 -15.63 -37.67 -10.09
C GLY A 51 -14.28 -38.15 -10.66
N ALA A 52 -13.69 -37.41 -11.62
CA ALA A 52 -12.39 -37.73 -12.21
C ALA A 52 -11.62 -36.41 -12.49
N PRO A 53 -11.09 -35.74 -11.43
CA PRO A 53 -10.47 -34.44 -11.60
C PRO A 53 -9.15 -34.53 -12.37
N VAL A 54 -9.07 -33.80 -13.47
CA VAL A 54 -7.88 -33.67 -14.32
C VAL A 54 -7.59 -32.20 -14.57
N LEU A 55 -6.34 -31.79 -14.43
CA LEU A 55 -5.92 -30.42 -14.73
C LEU A 55 -6.13 -30.14 -16.23
N PRO A 56 -6.91 -29.12 -16.61
CA PRO A 56 -7.09 -28.79 -18.02
C PRO A 56 -5.75 -28.48 -18.69
N GLY A 57 -5.51 -29.02 -19.88
CA GLY A 57 -4.27 -28.78 -20.61
C GLY A 57 -3.95 -27.30 -20.83
N VAL A 58 -4.98 -26.50 -21.09
CA VAL A 58 -4.83 -25.05 -21.25
C VAL A 58 -4.35 -24.34 -19.98
N MET A 59 -4.64 -24.87 -18.79
CA MET A 59 -4.14 -24.34 -17.52
C MET A 59 -2.64 -24.65 -17.32
N MET A 60 -2.15 -25.74 -17.90
CA MET A 60 -0.70 -25.99 -17.95
C MET A 60 0.00 -24.99 -18.87
N LEU A 61 -0.57 -24.70 -20.04
CA LEU A 61 -0.05 -23.68 -20.96
C LEU A 61 -0.08 -22.29 -20.31
N GLU A 62 -1.14 -21.94 -19.60
CA GLU A 62 -1.23 -20.67 -18.87
C GLU A 62 -0.16 -20.60 -17.78
N SER A 63 0.03 -21.65 -16.99
CA SER A 63 1.09 -21.70 -15.98
C SER A 63 2.49 -21.49 -16.58
N LEU A 64 2.77 -22.15 -17.72
CA LEU A 64 4.02 -21.96 -18.47
C LEU A 64 4.14 -20.54 -19.05
N SER A 65 3.05 -19.94 -19.53
CA SER A 65 3.01 -18.56 -20.01
C SER A 65 3.34 -17.57 -18.90
N GLN A 66 2.83 -17.76 -17.69
CA GLN A 66 3.13 -16.94 -16.52
C GLN A 66 4.62 -17.04 -16.15
N VAL A 67 5.20 -18.23 -16.13
CA VAL A 67 6.64 -18.40 -15.87
C VAL A 67 7.48 -17.72 -16.96
N ALA A 68 7.09 -17.82 -18.21
CA ALA A 68 7.77 -17.16 -19.31
C ALA A 68 7.63 -15.64 -19.26
N ALA A 69 6.47 -15.12 -18.84
CA ALA A 69 6.28 -13.70 -18.58
C ALA A 69 7.19 -13.20 -17.45
N MET A 70 7.32 -13.97 -16.36
CA MET A 70 8.27 -13.66 -15.27
C MET A 70 9.69 -13.55 -15.81
N LEU A 71 10.15 -14.50 -16.61
CA LEU A 71 11.48 -14.48 -17.18
C LEU A 71 11.73 -13.25 -18.07
N LEU A 72 10.73 -12.84 -18.86
CA LEU A 72 10.83 -11.67 -19.73
C LEU A 72 10.83 -10.35 -18.96
N LEU A 73 10.03 -10.22 -17.90
CA LEU A 73 9.89 -9.01 -17.10
C LEU A 73 11.06 -8.78 -16.13
N HIS A 74 11.76 -9.84 -15.72
CA HIS A 74 12.91 -9.74 -14.80
C HIS A 74 14.24 -9.49 -15.51
N ARG A 75 14.22 -9.13 -16.77
CA ARG A 75 15.41 -8.74 -17.52
C ARG A 75 15.78 -7.28 -17.24
N GLU A 76 17.06 -6.98 -17.31
CA GLU A 76 17.57 -5.61 -17.11
C GLU A 76 17.05 -4.61 -18.14
N ASP A 77 16.80 -5.07 -19.38
CA ASP A 77 16.28 -4.24 -20.46
C ASP A 77 14.75 -4.27 -20.62
N ALA A 78 14.03 -4.92 -19.71
CA ALA A 78 12.57 -4.91 -19.72
C ALA A 78 12.04 -3.53 -19.28
N PRO A 79 11.10 -2.93 -20.03
CA PRO A 79 10.46 -1.68 -19.61
C PRO A 79 9.84 -1.82 -18.21
N PRO A 80 9.91 -0.81 -17.37
CA PRO A 80 9.52 -0.91 -15.96
C PRO A 80 8.06 -1.29 -15.72
N ASN A 81 7.16 -1.14 -16.67
CA ASN A 81 5.74 -1.52 -16.54
C ASN A 81 5.23 -2.26 -17.77
N ALA A 82 6.11 -3.02 -18.40
CA ALA A 82 5.67 -3.86 -19.50
C ALA A 82 4.71 -4.95 -19.02
N ARG A 83 3.72 -5.23 -19.86
CA ARG A 83 2.87 -6.42 -19.76
C ARG A 83 3.29 -7.44 -20.79
N VAL A 84 3.16 -8.70 -20.45
CA VAL A 84 3.45 -9.79 -21.36
C VAL A 84 2.13 -10.50 -21.70
N TYR A 85 1.86 -10.62 -23.00
CA TYR A 85 0.67 -11.29 -23.53
C TYR A 85 1.07 -12.52 -24.30
N LEU A 86 0.34 -13.63 -24.09
CA LEU A 86 0.43 -14.80 -24.94
C LEU A 86 -0.17 -14.46 -26.30
N ARG A 87 0.64 -14.48 -27.37
CA ARG A 87 0.24 -14.17 -28.73
C ARG A 87 -0.03 -15.42 -29.59
N GLY A 88 0.56 -16.53 -29.21
CA GLY A 88 0.38 -17.80 -29.91
C GLY A 88 1.04 -18.94 -29.18
N VAL A 89 0.60 -20.14 -29.50
CA VAL A 89 1.13 -21.41 -29.00
C VAL A 89 1.38 -22.29 -30.20
N ASN A 90 2.61 -22.75 -30.36
CA ASN A 90 2.99 -23.69 -31.40
C ASN A 90 3.39 -25.04 -30.77
N ASP A 91 3.19 -26.12 -31.52
CA ASP A 91 3.63 -27.47 -31.16
C ASP A 91 3.22 -27.96 -29.77
N ALA A 92 2.05 -27.50 -29.27
CA ALA A 92 1.55 -27.92 -27.97
C ALA A 92 1.23 -29.42 -27.96
N LYS A 93 1.79 -30.13 -26.99
CA LYS A 93 1.57 -31.57 -26.76
C LYS A 93 1.29 -31.83 -25.30
N PHE A 94 0.23 -32.58 -25.03
CA PHE A 94 -0.13 -33.06 -23.69
C PHE A 94 0.09 -34.58 -23.68
N ARG A 95 1.04 -35.02 -22.85
CA ARG A 95 1.52 -36.41 -22.91
C ARG A 95 0.97 -37.30 -21.80
N ARG A 96 0.56 -36.68 -20.70
CA ARG A 96 0.00 -37.38 -19.53
C ARG A 96 -1.04 -36.48 -18.85
N GLN A 97 -2.09 -37.10 -18.29
CA GLN A 97 -3.02 -36.40 -17.41
C GLN A 97 -2.31 -36.00 -16.11
N VAL A 98 -2.61 -34.80 -15.64
CA VAL A 98 -2.17 -34.23 -14.36
C VAL A 98 -3.37 -34.15 -13.44
N ILE A 99 -3.25 -34.66 -12.23
CA ILE A 99 -4.34 -34.78 -11.25
C ILE A 99 -3.99 -34.06 -9.95
N PRO A 100 -4.98 -33.75 -9.09
CA PRO A 100 -4.72 -33.21 -7.74
C PRO A 100 -3.74 -34.08 -6.96
N GLY A 101 -2.72 -33.46 -6.34
CA GLY A 101 -1.60 -34.11 -5.69
C GLY A 101 -0.31 -34.14 -6.52
N ASP A 102 -0.39 -33.97 -7.84
CA ASP A 102 0.81 -33.79 -8.66
C ASP A 102 1.48 -32.44 -8.35
N ARG A 103 2.82 -32.41 -8.47
CA ARG A 103 3.62 -31.20 -8.40
C ARG A 103 4.25 -30.95 -9.76
N LEU A 104 3.83 -29.87 -10.43
CA LEU A 104 4.39 -29.49 -11.73
C LEU A 104 5.69 -28.71 -11.54
N ARG A 105 6.75 -29.16 -12.20
CA ARG A 105 7.95 -28.38 -12.47
C ARG A 105 7.78 -27.70 -13.84
N LEU A 106 7.76 -26.38 -13.85
CA LEU A 106 7.52 -25.55 -15.02
C LEU A 106 8.85 -24.98 -15.50
N GLU A 107 9.34 -25.41 -16.65
CA GLU A 107 10.62 -24.97 -17.21
C GLU A 107 10.38 -24.14 -18.45
N VAL A 108 11.01 -22.96 -18.52
CA VAL A 108 10.97 -22.10 -19.68
C VAL A 108 12.37 -21.63 -20.06
N THR A 109 12.65 -21.59 -21.37
CA THR A 109 13.91 -21.11 -21.91
C THR A 109 13.63 -20.18 -23.08
N ILE A 110 14.23 -18.98 -23.06
CA ILE A 110 14.11 -18.03 -24.18
C ILE A 110 14.88 -18.56 -25.39
N GLY A 111 14.16 -18.71 -26.48
CA GLY A 111 14.72 -19.02 -27.81
C GLY A 111 15.07 -17.75 -28.58
N ARG A 112 14.34 -17.47 -29.67
CA ARG A 112 14.54 -16.27 -30.50
C ARG A 112 13.74 -15.09 -29.97
N ARG A 113 14.37 -13.91 -29.87
CA ARG A 113 13.73 -12.66 -29.52
C ARG A 113 13.93 -11.61 -30.63
N ARG A 114 12.90 -10.80 -30.86
CA ARG A 114 12.95 -9.59 -31.72
C ARG A 114 12.12 -8.50 -31.07
N ALA A 115 12.74 -7.36 -30.76
CA ALA A 115 12.08 -6.19 -30.15
C ALA A 115 11.10 -6.58 -29.03
N THR A 116 9.81 -6.49 -29.28
CA THR A 116 8.72 -6.75 -28.34
C THR A 116 8.17 -8.19 -28.39
N LEU A 117 8.76 -9.08 -29.20
CA LEU A 117 8.30 -10.48 -29.34
C LEU A 117 9.37 -11.46 -28.88
N ALA A 118 8.96 -12.49 -28.15
CA ALA A 118 9.84 -13.58 -27.72
C ALA A 118 9.20 -14.94 -28.01
N ARG A 119 10.00 -15.87 -28.53
CA ARG A 119 9.67 -17.31 -28.58
C ARG A 119 10.31 -17.99 -27.41
N VAL A 120 9.54 -18.74 -26.67
CA VAL A 120 9.96 -19.42 -25.44
C VAL A 120 9.63 -20.89 -25.54
N GLN A 121 10.63 -21.75 -25.40
CA GLN A 121 10.42 -23.19 -25.22
C GLN A 121 9.96 -23.43 -23.81
N ALA A 122 8.86 -24.17 -23.65
CA ALA A 122 8.20 -24.38 -22.38
C ALA A 122 7.86 -25.88 -22.18
N ALA A 123 8.14 -26.39 -20.99
CA ALA A 123 7.83 -27.77 -20.61
C ALA A 123 7.31 -27.81 -19.16
N ALA A 124 6.27 -28.61 -18.94
CA ALA A 124 5.79 -28.97 -17.61
C ALA A 124 6.11 -30.45 -17.34
N LEU A 125 6.65 -30.72 -16.16
CA LEU A 125 7.07 -32.07 -15.75
C LEU A 125 6.44 -32.45 -14.40
N VAL A 126 6.13 -33.73 -14.24
CA VAL A 126 5.84 -34.36 -12.94
C VAL A 126 6.94 -35.38 -12.66
N GLY A 127 7.72 -35.15 -11.61
CA GLY A 127 9.01 -35.84 -11.46
C GLY A 127 9.90 -35.49 -12.65
N ASP A 128 10.41 -36.54 -13.34
CA ASP A 128 11.23 -36.38 -14.55
C ASP A 128 10.47 -36.61 -15.86
N GLN A 129 9.14 -36.83 -15.77
CA GLN A 129 8.31 -37.08 -16.94
C GLN A 129 7.72 -35.78 -17.46
N VAL A 130 7.97 -35.46 -18.75
CA VAL A 130 7.30 -34.35 -19.44
C VAL A 130 5.82 -34.70 -19.61
N VAL A 131 4.95 -33.85 -19.06
CA VAL A 131 3.48 -33.99 -19.14
C VAL A 131 2.87 -33.03 -20.16
N ALA A 132 3.50 -31.86 -20.35
CA ALA A 132 3.12 -30.92 -21.43
C ALA A 132 4.36 -30.20 -21.95
N GLU A 133 4.36 -29.85 -23.22
CA GLU A 133 5.40 -29.04 -23.87
C GLU A 133 4.78 -28.15 -24.96
N ALA A 134 5.37 -26.97 -25.19
CA ALA A 134 4.96 -26.05 -26.26
C ALA A 134 6.07 -25.05 -26.57
N GLU A 135 6.00 -24.43 -27.77
CA GLU A 135 6.67 -23.15 -28.06
C GLU A 135 5.65 -22.02 -27.87
N LEU A 136 5.90 -21.13 -26.94
CA LEU A 136 5.08 -19.96 -26.64
C LEU A 136 5.60 -18.75 -27.39
N LEU A 137 4.72 -18.04 -28.10
CA LEU A 137 4.98 -16.71 -28.65
C LEU A 137 4.42 -15.66 -27.72
N LEU A 138 5.29 -14.88 -27.11
CA LEU A 138 4.94 -13.85 -26.14
C LEU A 138 5.22 -12.46 -26.71
N GLY A 139 4.30 -11.53 -26.46
CA GLY A 139 4.43 -10.12 -26.80
C GLY A 139 4.63 -9.28 -25.54
N LEU A 140 5.70 -8.48 -25.53
CA LEU A 140 5.97 -7.51 -24.49
C LEU A 140 5.37 -6.16 -24.95
N VAL A 141 4.48 -5.59 -24.16
CA VAL A 141 3.84 -4.29 -24.42
C VAL A 141 4.20 -3.38 -23.27
N ALA A 142 4.89 -2.28 -23.54
CA ALA A 142 5.07 -1.21 -22.57
C ALA A 142 3.80 -0.36 -22.54
N ASP A 143 3.33 -0.02 -21.35
CA ASP A 143 2.23 0.94 -21.23
C ASP A 143 2.74 2.33 -21.63
N GLU A 144 2.11 2.94 -22.62
CA GLU A 144 2.41 4.30 -23.04
C GLU A 144 1.89 5.31 -22.02
N THR A 145 2.56 6.44 -21.88
CA THR A 145 2.07 7.57 -21.09
C THR A 145 1.05 8.33 -21.92
N GLU A 146 -0.13 8.58 -21.38
CA GLU A 146 -1.20 9.35 -22.05
C GLU A 146 -1.29 10.74 -21.43
N ILE A 147 -0.98 11.78 -22.21
CA ILE A 147 -1.00 13.17 -21.77
C ILE A 147 -1.99 13.94 -22.63
N HIS A 148 -3.04 14.50 -21.99
CA HIS A 148 -4.02 15.31 -22.71
C HIS A 148 -3.37 16.56 -23.32
N ALA A 149 -3.78 16.93 -24.54
CA ALA A 149 -3.16 18.01 -25.31
C ALA A 149 -3.17 19.40 -24.60
N SER A 150 -4.12 19.63 -23.69
CA SER A 150 -4.19 20.86 -22.88
C SER A 150 -3.46 20.78 -21.54
N ALA A 151 -2.84 19.64 -21.18
CA ALA A 151 -2.03 19.53 -19.99
C ALA A 151 -0.66 20.23 -20.23
N ILE A 152 -0.16 20.87 -19.20
CA ILE A 152 1.15 21.55 -19.21
C ILE A 152 2.13 20.71 -18.42
N VAL A 153 3.00 19.96 -19.11
CA VAL A 153 4.02 19.15 -18.48
C VAL A 153 5.38 19.77 -18.80
N HIS A 154 6.14 20.17 -17.78
CA HIS A 154 7.45 20.76 -17.98
C HIS A 154 8.41 19.74 -18.64
N PRO A 155 9.25 20.12 -19.62
CA PRO A 155 10.12 19.17 -20.34
C PRO A 155 11.10 18.40 -19.44
N SER A 156 11.48 18.92 -18.28
CA SER A 156 12.34 18.24 -17.31
C SER A 156 11.59 17.40 -16.26
N ALA A 157 10.25 17.40 -16.29
CA ALA A 157 9.46 16.51 -15.44
C ALA A 157 9.65 15.06 -15.90
N HIS A 158 9.67 14.15 -14.95
CA HIS A 158 9.71 12.71 -15.25
C HIS A 158 8.32 12.11 -15.03
N VAL A 159 7.74 11.53 -16.06
CA VAL A 159 6.45 10.84 -15.99
C VAL A 159 6.66 9.37 -16.33
N GLY A 160 6.36 8.50 -15.39
CA GLY A 160 6.49 7.05 -15.54
C GLY A 160 5.48 6.47 -16.54
N PRO A 161 5.81 5.33 -17.16
CA PRO A 161 4.97 4.70 -18.18
C PRO A 161 3.61 4.26 -17.61
N GLY A 162 2.58 4.23 -18.46
CA GLY A 162 1.20 3.90 -18.08
C GLY A 162 0.50 4.99 -17.26
N THR A 163 1.14 6.12 -17.03
CA THR A 163 0.54 7.25 -16.33
C THR A 163 -0.33 8.07 -17.28
N THR A 164 -1.53 8.40 -16.83
CA THR A 164 -2.45 9.30 -17.56
C THR A 164 -2.47 10.68 -16.91
N ILE A 165 -2.43 11.74 -17.71
CA ILE A 165 -2.51 13.14 -17.27
C ILE A 165 -3.64 13.81 -18.03
N ASP A 166 -4.70 14.18 -17.31
CA ASP A 166 -5.92 14.73 -17.87
C ASP A 166 -5.80 16.23 -18.22
N ALA A 167 -6.89 16.77 -18.79
CA ALA A 167 -6.97 18.14 -19.28
C ALA A 167 -6.59 19.20 -18.23
N HIS A 168 -5.82 20.20 -18.67
CA HIS A 168 -5.42 21.37 -17.86
C HIS A 168 -4.60 21.03 -16.60
N ALA A 169 -4.11 19.82 -16.43
CA ALA A 169 -3.17 19.49 -15.36
C ALA A 169 -1.83 20.22 -15.59
N ILE A 170 -1.17 20.62 -14.51
CA ILE A 170 0.12 21.33 -14.55
C ILE A 170 1.15 20.54 -13.76
N ILE A 171 2.22 20.10 -14.43
CA ILE A 171 3.33 19.33 -13.84
C ILE A 171 4.61 20.16 -13.93
N GLY A 172 5.17 20.52 -12.80
CA GLY A 172 6.33 21.40 -12.67
C GLY A 172 7.67 20.73 -13.00
N ALA A 173 8.71 21.54 -13.11
CA ALA A 173 10.04 21.16 -13.64
C ALA A 173 10.78 20.08 -12.84
N ARG A 174 10.58 19.99 -11.53
CA ARG A 174 11.29 19.07 -10.62
C ARG A 174 10.41 17.95 -10.10
N VAL A 175 9.31 17.68 -10.82
CA VAL A 175 8.35 16.66 -10.46
C VAL A 175 8.78 15.32 -11.08
N ARG A 176 8.68 14.26 -10.26
CA ARG A 176 8.87 12.88 -10.70
C ARG A 176 7.60 12.11 -10.36
N ILE A 177 6.90 11.61 -11.35
CA ILE A 177 5.69 10.79 -11.20
C ILE A 177 6.06 9.35 -11.55
N GLY A 178 5.72 8.42 -10.68
CA GLY A 178 5.87 7.00 -10.90
C GLY A 178 4.96 6.49 -12.03
N ALA A 179 4.99 5.20 -12.21
CA ALA A 179 4.24 4.53 -13.25
C ALA A 179 2.78 4.29 -12.86
N ASN A 180 1.89 4.14 -13.86
CA ASN A 180 0.46 3.81 -13.70
C ASN A 180 -0.30 4.80 -12.81
N CYS A 181 0.14 6.04 -12.71
CA CYS A 181 -0.58 7.07 -11.99
C CYS A 181 -1.73 7.63 -12.84
N ARG A 182 -2.79 8.09 -12.17
CA ARG A 182 -3.88 8.84 -12.79
C ARG A 182 -3.87 10.24 -12.24
N ILE A 183 -3.58 11.23 -13.07
CA ILE A 183 -3.55 12.64 -12.71
C ILE A 183 -4.76 13.33 -13.34
N GLY A 184 -5.75 13.63 -12.53
CA GLY A 184 -7.03 14.20 -12.96
C GLY A 184 -6.93 15.62 -13.50
N ALA A 185 -8.03 16.09 -14.08
CA ALA A 185 -8.10 17.41 -14.69
C ALA A 185 -7.81 18.56 -13.70
N SER A 186 -7.08 19.57 -14.17
CA SER A 186 -6.73 20.76 -13.38
C SER A 186 -5.95 20.48 -12.08
N VAL A 187 -5.30 19.31 -11.99
CA VAL A 187 -4.36 19.03 -10.90
C VAL A 187 -3.09 19.83 -11.08
N VAL A 188 -2.56 20.34 -9.98
CA VAL A 188 -1.24 21.00 -9.99
C VAL A 188 -0.28 20.18 -9.13
N ILE A 189 0.81 19.68 -9.74
CA ILE A 189 1.92 19.06 -9.02
C ILE A 189 3.17 19.88 -9.32
N ASP A 190 3.78 20.46 -8.30
CA ASP A 190 4.92 21.36 -8.49
C ASP A 190 6.01 21.17 -7.43
N GLY A 191 7.08 21.96 -7.57
CA GLY A 191 8.24 21.92 -6.70
C GLY A 191 9.01 20.61 -6.84
N ARG A 192 9.91 20.35 -5.89
CA ARG A 192 10.63 19.09 -5.82
C ARG A 192 9.71 18.04 -5.18
N THR A 193 8.98 17.33 -6.03
CA THR A 193 7.96 16.35 -5.62
C THR A 193 8.21 15.00 -6.28
N GLU A 194 8.23 13.95 -5.46
CA GLU A 194 8.32 12.56 -5.91
C GLU A 194 7.01 11.85 -5.54
N LEU A 195 6.26 11.41 -6.56
CA LEU A 195 5.03 10.65 -6.44
C LEU A 195 5.30 9.20 -6.87
N GLY A 196 5.09 8.25 -5.99
CA GLY A 196 5.24 6.82 -6.25
C GLY A 196 4.24 6.28 -7.27
N ALA A 197 4.44 5.03 -7.68
CA ALA A 197 3.60 4.38 -8.69
C ALA A 197 2.16 4.10 -8.19
N ASP A 198 1.26 3.86 -9.15
CA ASP A 198 -0.13 3.45 -8.91
C ASP A 198 -0.95 4.46 -8.06
N CYS A 199 -0.58 5.73 -8.06
CA CYS A 199 -1.30 6.78 -7.34
C CYS A 199 -2.43 7.38 -8.18
N GLU A 200 -3.51 7.80 -7.50
CA GLU A 200 -4.63 8.50 -8.12
C GLU A 200 -4.74 9.91 -7.51
N VAL A 201 -4.72 10.93 -8.36
CA VAL A 201 -4.85 12.32 -7.96
C VAL A 201 -6.07 12.90 -8.68
N TYR A 202 -7.08 13.22 -7.93
CA TYR A 202 -8.37 13.70 -8.43
C TYR A 202 -8.36 15.19 -8.74
N PRO A 203 -9.33 15.69 -9.54
CA PRO A 203 -9.34 17.04 -10.05
C PRO A 203 -9.15 18.12 -8.97
N PHE A 204 -8.44 19.20 -9.32
CA PHE A 204 -8.17 20.38 -8.49
C PHE A 204 -7.30 20.11 -7.24
N ALA A 205 -6.71 18.95 -7.08
CA ALA A 205 -5.71 18.73 -6.03
C ALA A 205 -4.44 19.54 -6.33
N SER A 206 -3.79 20.04 -5.26
CA SER A 206 -2.58 20.87 -5.34
C SER A 206 -1.48 20.25 -4.48
N ILE A 207 -0.48 19.64 -5.13
CA ILE A 207 0.52 18.80 -4.47
C ILE A 207 1.91 19.40 -4.68
N GLY A 208 2.69 19.46 -3.59
CA GLY A 208 4.07 19.92 -3.62
C GLY A 208 4.24 21.43 -3.67
N GLN A 209 3.22 22.20 -3.32
CA GLN A 209 3.31 23.66 -3.22
C GLN A 209 4.25 24.11 -2.10
N ILE A 210 4.59 25.41 -2.13
CA ILE A 210 5.40 26.03 -1.07
C ILE A 210 4.68 25.93 0.27
N PRO A 211 5.43 25.76 1.39
CA PRO A 211 4.86 25.79 2.73
C PRO A 211 4.08 27.07 3.03
N GLN A 212 2.98 26.93 3.79
CA GLN A 212 2.27 28.08 4.37
C GLN A 212 2.96 28.50 5.69
N ASP A 213 4.26 28.63 5.67
CA ASP A 213 5.08 29.09 6.78
C ASP A 213 5.73 30.42 6.42
N LEU A 214 5.46 31.46 7.20
CA LEU A 214 6.01 32.81 6.98
C LEU A 214 7.55 32.87 7.05
N LYS A 215 8.19 31.84 7.59
CA LYS A 215 9.65 31.70 7.66
C LYS A 215 10.25 31.02 6.42
N TYR A 216 9.42 30.56 5.50
CA TYR A 216 9.91 29.95 4.27
C TYR A 216 10.34 31.03 3.27
N HIS A 217 11.59 30.97 2.81
CA HIS A 217 12.18 31.95 1.91
C HIS A 217 12.56 31.37 0.52
N GLY A 218 12.00 30.19 0.16
CA GLY A 218 12.24 29.58 -1.13
C GLY A 218 13.34 28.50 -1.12
N GLU A 219 13.64 27.94 0.04
CA GLU A 219 14.64 26.87 0.23
C GLU A 219 14.30 25.64 -0.61
N ASP A 220 15.32 24.89 -1.03
CA ASP A 220 15.14 23.66 -1.77
C ASP A 220 14.67 22.52 -0.86
N THR A 221 13.37 22.35 -0.77
CA THR A 221 12.72 21.36 0.08
C THR A 221 11.90 20.37 -0.75
N LEU A 222 11.63 19.21 -0.19
CA LEU A 222 11.14 18.02 -0.87
C LEU A 222 9.78 17.57 -0.31
N LEU A 223 8.96 17.01 -1.21
CA LEU A 223 7.82 16.17 -0.87
C LEU A 223 8.04 14.78 -1.45
N THR A 224 8.00 13.74 -0.61
CA THR A 224 8.03 12.34 -1.06
C THR A 224 6.71 11.67 -0.74
N ILE A 225 6.13 11.02 -1.74
CA ILE A 225 4.87 10.27 -1.64
C ILE A 225 5.13 8.84 -2.13
N GLY A 226 4.75 7.86 -1.35
CA GLY A 226 4.84 6.45 -1.68
C GLY A 226 3.83 6.02 -2.76
N ARG A 227 3.56 4.74 -2.83
CA ARG A 227 2.77 4.08 -3.88
C ARG A 227 1.31 3.92 -3.47
N ARG A 228 0.40 3.81 -4.49
CA ARG A 228 -1.04 3.49 -4.30
C ARG A 228 -1.77 4.43 -3.36
N ASN A 229 -1.38 5.70 -3.35
CA ASN A 229 -2.08 6.73 -2.61
C ASN A 229 -3.22 7.32 -3.45
N ILE A 230 -4.32 7.67 -2.79
CA ILE A 230 -5.48 8.32 -3.42
C ILE A 230 -5.64 9.71 -2.81
N PHE A 231 -5.53 10.74 -3.66
CA PHE A 231 -5.78 12.14 -3.30
C PHE A 231 -7.05 12.61 -3.99
N ARG A 232 -8.11 12.80 -3.22
CA ARG A 232 -9.40 13.26 -3.74
C ARG A 232 -9.36 14.75 -4.07
N GLU A 233 -10.48 15.27 -4.51
CA GLU A 233 -10.62 16.62 -5.02
C GLU A 233 -10.20 17.69 -3.98
N PHE A 234 -9.50 18.72 -4.44
CA PHE A 234 -9.06 19.86 -3.62
C PHE A 234 -8.13 19.51 -2.45
N VAL A 235 -7.52 18.34 -2.44
CA VAL A 235 -6.47 18.00 -1.47
C VAL A 235 -5.28 18.91 -1.68
N THR A 236 -4.68 19.37 -0.57
CA THR A 236 -3.44 20.16 -0.60
C THR A 236 -2.35 19.49 0.21
N VAL A 237 -1.15 19.35 -0.37
CA VAL A 237 0.03 18.78 0.28
C VAL A 237 1.22 19.69 0.04
N HIS A 238 1.87 20.15 1.10
CA HIS A 238 3.00 21.07 1.01
C HIS A 238 4.34 20.37 1.22
N ARG A 239 5.41 20.92 0.60
CA ARG A 239 6.80 20.49 0.82
C ARG A 239 7.24 20.77 2.25
N GLY A 240 8.41 20.24 2.64
CA GLY A 240 9.05 20.55 3.91
C GLY A 240 9.60 21.99 3.99
N THR A 241 10.12 22.34 5.17
CA THR A 241 10.87 23.57 5.43
C THR A 241 12.29 23.23 5.87
N ALA A 242 13.24 24.14 5.67
CA ALA A 242 14.62 23.92 6.13
C ALA A 242 14.70 23.65 7.65
N GLY A 243 13.90 24.36 8.44
CA GLY A 243 13.82 24.20 9.90
C GLY A 243 13.18 22.88 10.33
N GLY A 244 12.42 22.22 9.48
CA GLY A 244 11.75 20.94 9.77
C GLY A 244 12.47 19.70 9.21
N GLY A 245 13.66 19.86 8.67
CA GLY A 245 14.42 18.77 8.06
C GLY A 245 14.26 18.67 6.55
N GLY A 246 13.56 19.62 5.92
CA GLY A 246 13.49 19.78 4.47
C GLY A 246 12.51 18.87 3.74
N VAL A 247 11.79 17.99 4.42
CA VAL A 247 11.00 16.95 3.73
C VAL A 247 9.65 16.70 4.40
N THR A 248 8.58 16.78 3.61
CA THR A 248 7.28 16.17 3.95
C THR A 248 7.24 14.76 3.36
N ARG A 249 6.81 13.78 4.15
CA ARG A 249 6.77 12.36 3.75
C ARG A 249 5.39 11.78 3.89
N ILE A 250 4.95 11.05 2.85
CA ILE A 250 3.72 10.26 2.86
C ILE A 250 4.10 8.85 2.42
N GLY A 251 3.72 7.84 3.20
CA GLY A 251 3.92 6.43 2.90
C GLY A 251 3.00 5.89 1.80
N ASP A 252 2.69 4.61 1.87
CA ASP A 252 1.95 3.87 0.85
C ASP A 252 0.47 3.68 1.20
N ARG A 253 -0.40 3.49 0.21
CA ARG A 253 -1.80 3.04 0.34
C ARG A 253 -2.69 3.92 1.21
N ASN A 254 -2.40 5.21 1.26
CA ASN A 254 -3.20 6.17 2.01
C ASN A 254 -4.34 6.73 1.17
N VAL A 255 -5.44 7.10 1.84
CA VAL A 255 -6.59 7.76 1.23
C VAL A 255 -6.80 9.13 1.86
N PHE A 256 -6.68 10.18 1.05
CA PHE A 256 -6.97 11.56 1.42
C PHE A 256 -8.27 11.98 0.75
N MET A 257 -9.34 12.09 1.53
CA MET A 257 -10.65 12.52 1.00
C MET A 257 -10.65 14.02 0.66
N ALA A 258 -11.73 14.50 0.06
CA ALA A 258 -11.80 15.85 -0.45
C ALA A 258 -11.47 16.93 0.62
N TYR A 259 -10.73 17.96 0.19
CA TYR A 259 -10.30 19.10 1.01
C TYR A 259 -9.35 18.75 2.16
N VAL A 260 -8.74 17.57 2.19
CA VAL A 260 -7.70 17.26 3.19
C VAL A 260 -6.50 18.17 2.98
N HIS A 261 -5.91 18.64 4.08
CA HIS A 261 -4.67 19.42 4.07
C HIS A 261 -3.55 18.72 4.84
N VAL A 262 -2.40 18.54 4.19
CA VAL A 262 -1.15 18.09 4.81
C VAL A 262 -0.14 19.23 4.75
N ALA A 263 0.16 19.83 5.88
CA ALA A 263 1.14 20.91 5.98
C ALA A 263 2.59 20.38 5.85
N HIS A 264 3.53 21.31 5.84
CA HIS A 264 4.96 21.07 5.73
C HIS A 264 5.52 20.18 6.86
N ASP A 265 6.57 19.43 6.55
CA ASP A 265 7.31 18.60 7.50
C ASP A 265 6.46 17.51 8.20
N CYS A 266 5.27 17.20 7.66
CA CYS A 266 4.47 16.09 8.13
C CYS A 266 5.07 14.75 7.70
N HIS A 267 4.94 13.75 8.56
CA HIS A 267 5.31 12.38 8.29
C HIS A 267 4.07 11.49 8.44
N VAL A 268 3.57 10.96 7.33
CA VAL A 268 2.40 10.07 7.29
C VAL A 268 2.89 8.67 6.92
N GLY A 269 2.53 7.69 7.73
CA GLY A 269 2.82 6.27 7.51
C GLY A 269 1.97 5.65 6.40
N ASP A 270 1.74 4.35 6.52
CA ASP A 270 1.04 3.54 5.53
C ASP A 270 -0.42 3.26 5.93
N ASP A 271 -1.26 2.97 4.94
CA ASP A 271 -2.65 2.49 5.12
C ASP A 271 -3.53 3.43 5.97
N THR A 272 -3.28 4.74 5.91
CA THR A 272 -4.06 5.74 6.66
C THR A 272 -5.25 6.25 5.85
N ILE A 273 -6.29 6.68 6.56
CA ILE A 273 -7.49 7.27 5.95
C ILE A 273 -7.75 8.65 6.56
N PHE A 274 -7.85 9.66 5.71
CA PHE A 274 -8.20 11.03 6.08
C PHE A 274 -9.58 11.36 5.53
N GLY A 275 -10.55 11.60 6.40
CA GLY A 275 -11.89 12.07 6.03
C GLY A 275 -11.89 13.49 5.50
N ASN A 276 -12.98 13.88 4.85
CA ASN A 276 -13.11 15.21 4.24
C ASN A 276 -12.71 16.35 5.19
N MET A 277 -11.92 17.30 4.70
CA MET A 277 -11.47 18.47 5.46
C MET A 277 -10.59 18.15 6.68
N ALA A 278 -10.07 16.92 6.81
CA ALA A 278 -9.08 16.64 7.84
C ALA A 278 -7.80 17.45 7.59
N THR A 279 -7.23 18.02 8.64
CA THR A 279 -6.11 18.96 8.52
C THR A 279 -4.97 18.59 9.46
N LEU A 280 -3.77 18.48 8.91
CA LEU A 280 -2.53 18.34 9.68
C LEU A 280 -1.80 19.68 9.70
N GLY A 281 -1.51 20.20 10.89
CA GLY A 281 -0.54 21.29 11.08
C GLY A 281 0.89 20.82 10.77
N GLY A 282 1.85 21.75 10.68
CA GLY A 282 3.24 21.40 10.39
C GLY A 282 3.85 20.44 11.40
N HIS A 283 4.82 19.61 10.94
CA HIS A 283 5.58 18.66 11.78
C HIS A 283 4.72 17.57 12.48
N VAL A 284 3.53 17.28 11.99
CA VAL A 284 2.70 16.21 12.53
C VAL A 284 3.22 14.86 12.04
N THR A 285 3.29 13.89 12.96
CA THR A 285 3.55 12.48 12.63
C THR A 285 2.27 11.68 12.77
N VAL A 286 1.84 11.03 11.70
CA VAL A 286 0.73 10.08 11.69
C VAL A 286 1.31 8.70 11.38
N GLU A 287 1.15 7.78 12.30
CA GLU A 287 1.67 6.42 12.12
C GLU A 287 0.72 5.55 11.28
N ASP A 288 1.10 4.28 11.04
CA ASP A 288 0.36 3.39 10.13
C ASP A 288 -1.07 3.10 10.62
N HIS A 289 -1.95 2.85 9.67
CA HIS A 289 -3.33 2.40 9.89
C HIS A 289 -4.20 3.38 10.70
N VAL A 290 -3.82 4.63 10.77
CA VAL A 290 -4.61 5.68 11.44
C VAL A 290 -5.82 6.06 10.59
N ASN A 291 -6.95 6.33 11.25
CA ASN A 291 -8.12 6.92 10.63
C ASN A 291 -8.39 8.29 11.30
N ILE A 292 -8.38 9.36 10.52
CA ILE A 292 -8.73 10.72 10.95
C ILE A 292 -10.02 11.11 10.25
N SER A 293 -11.13 11.17 10.98
CA SER A 293 -12.45 11.43 10.42
C SER A 293 -12.63 12.89 9.98
N ALA A 294 -13.71 13.15 9.26
CA ALA A 294 -14.01 14.43 8.64
C ALA A 294 -13.96 15.63 9.61
N GLY A 295 -13.47 16.77 9.11
CA GLY A 295 -13.40 18.03 9.85
C GLY A 295 -12.46 18.04 11.06
N SER A 296 -11.62 17.01 11.22
CA SER A 296 -10.70 16.92 12.36
C SER A 296 -9.38 17.61 12.08
N GLY A 297 -8.80 18.26 13.11
CA GLY A 297 -7.51 18.94 13.03
C GLY A 297 -6.49 18.36 13.99
N VAL A 298 -5.27 18.17 13.53
CA VAL A 298 -4.12 17.79 14.37
C VAL A 298 -3.15 18.96 14.45
N HIS A 299 -2.93 19.44 15.68
CA HIS A 299 -2.05 20.59 15.94
C HIS A 299 -0.58 20.22 15.64
N GLN A 300 0.18 21.23 15.19
CA GLN A 300 1.60 21.07 14.86
C GLN A 300 2.40 20.36 15.95
N PHE A 301 3.38 19.54 15.52
CA PHE A 301 4.26 18.73 16.37
C PHE A 301 3.56 17.62 17.18
N CYS A 302 2.27 17.34 16.96
CA CYS A 302 1.62 16.21 17.59
C CYS A 302 1.89 14.92 16.83
N ARG A 303 1.80 13.80 17.55
CA ARG A 303 1.83 12.45 16.99
C ARG A 303 0.45 11.80 17.10
N VAL A 304 0.07 11.05 16.08
CA VAL A 304 -1.11 10.17 16.09
C VAL A 304 -0.60 8.74 15.96
N GLY A 305 -0.72 7.96 17.04
CA GLY A 305 -0.16 6.62 17.11
C GLY A 305 -0.91 5.61 16.24
N ARG A 306 -0.22 4.55 15.83
CA ARG A 306 -0.74 3.52 14.91
C ARG A 306 -2.10 2.96 15.34
N HIS A 307 -2.95 2.65 14.36
CA HIS A 307 -4.31 2.14 14.58
C HIS A 307 -5.23 3.06 15.40
N ALA A 308 -4.85 4.33 15.64
CA ALA A 308 -5.73 5.28 16.28
C ALA A 308 -6.91 5.66 15.38
N PHE A 309 -8.03 5.93 15.99
CA PHE A 309 -9.20 6.51 15.36
C PHE A 309 -9.46 7.89 15.96
N ILE A 310 -9.43 8.92 15.12
CA ILE A 310 -9.79 10.29 15.49
C ILE A 310 -11.21 10.56 14.96
N GLY A 311 -12.16 10.70 15.86
CA GLY A 311 -13.56 10.94 15.48
C GLY A 311 -13.79 12.29 14.84
N GLY A 312 -14.90 12.43 14.11
CA GLY A 312 -15.21 13.66 13.36
C GLY A 312 -15.18 14.93 14.20
N TYR A 313 -14.77 16.03 13.58
CA TYR A 313 -14.65 17.37 14.18
C TYR A 313 -13.82 17.40 15.48
N SER A 314 -12.85 16.51 15.60
CA SER A 314 -11.93 16.48 16.74
C SER A 314 -10.75 17.42 16.58
N VAL A 315 -10.30 18.01 17.69
CA VAL A 315 -9.10 18.87 17.71
C VAL A 315 -8.02 18.24 18.59
N VAL A 316 -7.05 17.61 17.96
CA VAL A 316 -5.91 16.94 18.61
C VAL A 316 -4.82 17.96 18.90
N THR A 317 -4.62 18.31 20.19
CA THR A 317 -3.61 19.30 20.62
C THR A 317 -2.43 18.70 21.40
N LYS A 318 -2.48 17.41 21.67
CA LYS A 318 -1.44 16.57 22.26
C LYS A 318 -1.37 15.26 21.52
N ASP A 319 -0.38 14.42 21.80
CA ASP A 319 -0.24 13.14 21.12
C ASP A 319 -1.48 12.24 21.36
N ALA A 320 -2.07 11.74 20.29
CA ALA A 320 -3.18 10.80 20.34
C ALA A 320 -2.63 9.37 20.45
N LEU A 321 -3.10 8.62 21.45
CA LEU A 321 -2.59 7.29 21.76
C LEU A 321 -2.84 6.29 20.64
N PRO A 322 -1.88 5.38 20.36
CA PRO A 322 -2.10 4.27 19.45
C PRO A 322 -3.23 3.38 19.95
N PHE A 323 -3.92 2.72 19.02
CA PHE A 323 -5.03 1.80 19.28
C PHE A 323 -6.26 2.44 19.96
N ALA A 324 -6.29 3.75 20.14
CA ALA A 324 -7.35 4.46 20.87
C ALA A 324 -8.40 5.08 19.94
N ARG A 325 -9.62 5.27 20.47
CA ARG A 325 -10.59 6.21 19.91
C ARG A 325 -10.48 7.55 20.64
N THR A 326 -10.13 8.59 19.89
CA THR A 326 -9.99 9.96 20.42
C THR A 326 -11.00 10.87 19.73
N ILE A 327 -11.90 11.49 20.48
CA ILE A 327 -13.00 12.30 19.94
C ILE A 327 -13.17 13.57 20.76
N GLY A 328 -13.61 14.65 20.11
CA GLY A 328 -14.04 15.91 20.74
C GLY A 328 -13.27 17.14 20.27
N SER A 329 -13.94 18.29 20.33
CA SER A 329 -13.42 19.55 19.81
C SER A 329 -12.28 20.12 20.66
N ARG A 330 -12.54 20.62 21.88
CA ARG A 330 -11.46 21.09 22.80
C ARG A 330 -11.93 20.96 24.24
N PRO A 331 -11.30 20.11 25.06
CA PRO A 331 -10.23 19.16 24.73
C PRO A 331 -10.77 17.86 24.10
N ALA A 332 -10.01 17.28 23.16
CA ALA A 332 -10.26 15.91 22.74
C ALA A 332 -10.07 14.92 23.90
N ARG A 333 -10.81 13.82 23.88
CA ARG A 333 -10.85 12.82 24.95
C ARG A 333 -10.75 11.41 24.37
N ILE A 334 -10.27 10.46 25.18
CA ILE A 334 -10.24 9.05 24.83
C ILE A 334 -11.53 8.35 25.25
N TYR A 335 -12.09 7.56 24.34
CA TYR A 335 -13.25 6.71 24.54
C TYR A 335 -12.88 5.21 24.70
N GLY A 336 -11.58 4.93 24.89
CA GLY A 336 -11.06 3.57 25.05
C GLY A 336 -10.37 3.05 23.79
N ALA A 337 -10.21 1.72 23.72
CA ALA A 337 -9.57 1.07 22.58
C ALA A 337 -10.46 1.14 21.31
N ASN A 338 -9.82 1.28 20.16
CA ASN A 338 -10.46 1.19 18.83
C ASN A 338 -10.80 -0.26 18.47
N THR A 339 -11.69 -0.89 19.25
CA THR A 339 -11.97 -2.33 19.18
C THR A 339 -12.40 -2.76 17.78
N ILE A 340 -13.33 -2.04 17.15
CA ILE A 340 -13.87 -2.39 15.83
C ILE A 340 -12.76 -2.28 14.78
N GLY A 341 -11.98 -1.19 14.78
CA GLY A 341 -10.88 -1.01 13.85
C GLY A 341 -9.81 -2.09 13.99
N LEU A 342 -9.45 -2.46 15.22
CA LEU A 342 -8.46 -3.50 15.50
C LEU A 342 -8.95 -4.88 15.02
N MET A 343 -10.19 -5.26 15.32
CA MET A 343 -10.76 -6.53 14.86
C MET A 343 -10.83 -6.62 13.33
N ARG A 344 -11.24 -5.55 12.65
CA ARG A 344 -11.23 -5.49 11.17
C ARG A 344 -9.83 -5.63 10.56
N ARG A 345 -8.80 -5.30 11.30
CA ARG A 345 -7.38 -5.44 10.92
C ARG A 345 -6.74 -6.77 11.36
N GLY A 346 -7.55 -7.71 11.87
CA GLY A 346 -7.10 -9.06 12.21
C GLY A 346 -6.45 -9.21 13.58
N PHE A 347 -6.56 -8.21 14.46
CA PHE A 347 -6.11 -8.37 15.85
C PHE A 347 -6.93 -9.44 16.56
N THR A 348 -6.27 -10.33 17.30
CA THR A 348 -6.95 -11.36 18.06
C THR A 348 -7.76 -10.78 19.21
N ALA A 349 -8.83 -11.48 19.63
CA ALA A 349 -9.63 -11.08 20.77
C ALA A 349 -8.80 -10.92 22.06
N ASP A 350 -7.76 -11.73 22.24
CA ASP A 350 -6.83 -11.66 23.36
C ASP A 350 -6.05 -10.34 23.37
N VAL A 351 -5.43 -9.96 22.26
CA VAL A 351 -4.69 -8.68 22.14
C VAL A 351 -5.60 -7.49 22.38
N VAL A 352 -6.81 -7.51 21.81
CA VAL A 352 -7.80 -6.44 22.03
C VAL A 352 -8.23 -6.36 23.50
N ALA A 353 -8.36 -7.50 24.19
CA ALA A 353 -8.69 -7.54 25.63
C ALA A 353 -7.54 -6.96 26.47
N LYS A 354 -6.28 -7.29 26.17
CA LYS A 354 -5.08 -6.73 26.81
C LYS A 354 -5.00 -5.21 26.63
N LEU A 355 -5.19 -4.70 25.41
CA LEU A 355 -5.24 -3.26 25.15
C LEU A 355 -6.37 -2.58 25.92
N LYS A 356 -7.59 -3.13 25.93
CA LYS A 356 -8.71 -2.60 26.73
C LYS A 356 -8.36 -2.51 28.23
N ARG A 357 -7.70 -3.52 28.77
CA ARG A 357 -7.28 -3.53 30.18
C ARG A 357 -6.19 -2.50 30.44
N SER A 358 -5.22 -2.33 29.52
CA SER A 358 -4.21 -1.27 29.62
C SER A 358 -4.85 0.13 29.63
N PHE A 359 -5.85 0.37 28.78
CA PHE A 359 -6.61 1.63 28.80
C PHE A 359 -7.38 1.84 30.11
N ARG A 360 -7.85 0.79 30.79
CA ARG A 360 -8.48 0.95 32.12
C ARG A 360 -7.47 1.47 33.15
N TYR A 361 -6.25 0.95 33.17
CA TYR A 361 -5.18 1.49 34.04
C TYR A 361 -4.90 2.97 33.75
N LEU A 362 -4.83 3.35 32.49
CA LEU A 362 -4.54 4.74 32.08
C LEU A 362 -5.69 5.72 32.35
N LEU A 363 -6.97 5.27 32.25
CA LEU A 363 -8.11 6.17 32.22
C LEU A 363 -9.01 6.08 33.45
N GLN A 364 -9.03 4.97 34.16
CA GLN A 364 -9.98 4.70 35.25
C GLN A 364 -9.32 4.59 36.63
N SER A 365 -8.03 4.34 36.68
CA SER A 365 -7.28 4.34 37.95
C SER A 365 -7.10 5.78 38.42
N GLN A 366 -7.06 6.00 39.74
CA GLN A 366 -6.70 7.30 40.32
C GLN A 366 -5.17 7.53 40.29
N LEU A 367 -4.44 6.72 39.53
CA LEU A 367 -3.00 6.78 39.40
C LEU A 367 -2.58 7.90 38.45
N ASN A 368 -1.42 8.48 38.71
CA ASN A 368 -0.77 9.31 37.68
C ASN A 368 -0.23 8.42 36.56
N THR A 369 0.08 9.03 35.41
CA THR A 369 0.51 8.30 34.21
C THR A 369 1.70 7.38 34.48
N THR A 370 2.70 7.82 35.23
CA THR A 370 3.89 7.01 35.54
C THR A 370 3.56 5.75 36.30
N ARG A 371 2.72 5.85 37.34
CA ARG A 371 2.27 4.70 38.11
C ARG A 371 1.35 3.76 37.32
N ALA A 372 0.50 4.33 36.46
CA ALA A 372 -0.34 3.52 35.59
C ALA A 372 0.50 2.69 34.61
N LEU A 373 1.55 3.27 34.01
CA LEU A 373 2.49 2.56 33.15
C LEU A 373 3.24 1.46 33.92
N GLN A 374 3.71 1.74 35.14
CA GLN A 374 4.35 0.73 35.98
C GLN A 374 3.45 -0.47 36.25
N GLN A 375 2.17 -0.23 36.55
CA GLN A 375 1.20 -1.31 36.76
C GLN A 375 0.91 -2.12 35.49
N ILE A 376 0.85 -1.47 34.33
CA ILE A 376 0.70 -2.17 33.05
C ILE A 376 1.89 -3.11 32.80
N GLU A 377 3.11 -2.68 33.09
CA GLU A 377 4.34 -3.47 32.92
C GLU A 377 4.49 -4.61 33.94
N GLN A 378 3.98 -4.43 35.16
CA GLN A 378 3.99 -5.45 36.20
C GLN A 378 2.89 -6.51 36.04
N ASP A 379 1.87 -6.24 35.24
CA ASP A 379 0.78 -7.16 34.97
C ASP A 379 1.18 -8.15 33.86
N GLU A 380 1.73 -9.29 34.25
CA GLU A 380 2.17 -10.33 33.31
C GLU A 380 1.07 -10.77 32.32
N SER A 381 -0.21 -10.66 32.71
CA SER A 381 -1.34 -10.99 31.83
C SER A 381 -1.50 -10.02 30.66
N LEU A 382 -0.84 -8.87 30.70
CA LEU A 382 -0.86 -7.85 29.64
C LEU A 382 0.33 -7.96 28.69
N THR A 383 1.25 -8.89 28.94
CA THR A 383 2.46 -9.04 28.11
C THR A 383 2.09 -9.33 26.65
N CYS A 384 2.31 -8.36 25.79
CA CYS A 384 2.29 -8.50 24.33
C CYS A 384 2.97 -7.28 23.66
N PRO A 385 3.45 -7.44 22.41
CA PRO A 385 4.17 -6.36 21.70
C PRO A 385 3.37 -5.06 21.56
N ASP A 386 2.05 -5.14 21.38
CA ASP A 386 1.20 -3.96 21.19
C ASP A 386 0.98 -3.17 22.49
N VAL A 387 0.91 -3.83 23.63
CA VAL A 387 0.86 -3.16 24.93
C VAL A 387 2.19 -2.48 25.23
N GLN A 388 3.32 -3.16 24.97
CA GLN A 388 4.65 -2.55 25.12
C GLN A 388 4.79 -1.30 24.24
N TYR A 389 4.33 -1.40 22.98
CA TYR A 389 4.35 -0.27 22.07
C TYR A 389 3.52 0.92 22.59
N LEU A 390 2.33 0.68 23.16
CA LEU A 390 1.52 1.72 23.80
C LEU A 390 2.28 2.41 24.93
N VAL A 391 2.98 1.64 25.78
CA VAL A 391 3.79 2.15 26.90
C VAL A 391 4.94 3.03 26.35
N ASP A 392 5.67 2.54 25.36
CA ASP A 392 6.83 3.24 24.77
C ASP A 392 6.40 4.53 24.06
N PHE A 393 5.25 4.50 23.37
CA PHE A 393 4.68 5.70 22.76
C PHE A 393 4.38 6.79 23.78
N ILE A 394 3.80 6.42 24.93
CA ILE A 394 3.51 7.38 26.01
C ILE A 394 4.79 7.94 26.61
N ARG A 395 5.78 7.11 26.86
CA ARG A 395 7.08 7.53 27.43
C ARG A 395 7.86 8.45 26.51
N SER A 396 7.83 8.20 25.23
CA SER A 396 8.54 9.01 24.22
C SER A 396 7.83 10.32 23.86
N SER A 397 6.63 10.56 24.38
CA SER A 397 5.86 11.77 24.05
C SER A 397 6.51 13.03 24.62
N LYS A 398 6.81 13.99 23.75
CA LYS A 398 7.36 15.31 24.11
C LYS A 398 6.28 16.35 24.40
N ARG A 399 5.11 16.22 23.74
CA ARG A 399 3.97 17.16 23.90
C ARG A 399 2.99 16.74 24.98
N GLY A 400 3.20 15.58 25.61
CA GLY A 400 2.24 14.89 26.45
C GLY A 400 1.11 14.28 25.64
N VAL A 401 0.43 13.31 26.23
CA VAL A 401 -0.61 12.51 25.56
C VAL A 401 -2.01 12.93 26.01
N ILE A 402 -3.02 12.64 25.17
CA ILE A 402 -4.42 12.81 25.52
C ILE A 402 -4.79 11.65 26.45
N LEU A 403 -5.20 11.96 27.72
CA LEU A 403 -5.61 10.96 28.71
C LEU A 403 -6.95 11.29 29.37
N ARG A 404 -7.61 12.40 28.98
CA ARG A 404 -8.91 12.74 29.55
C ARG A 404 -9.96 11.78 29.04
N ARG A 405 -10.69 11.14 29.96
CA ARG A 405 -11.83 10.26 29.65
C ARG A 405 -13.07 11.09 29.28
N ALA A 406 -13.90 10.59 28.36
CA ALA A 406 -15.26 11.07 28.14
C ALA A 406 -16.15 10.84 29.37
N SER A 407 -17.12 11.70 29.60
CA SER A 407 -18.15 11.44 30.60
C SER A 407 -19.08 10.32 30.10
N ARG A 408 -19.65 9.52 31.02
CA ARG A 408 -20.56 8.42 30.68
C ARG A 408 -21.70 8.82 29.74
N ARG A 409 -22.26 10.03 29.86
CA ARG A 409 -23.30 10.56 28.95
C ARG A 409 -22.88 10.76 27.51
N ALA A 410 -21.58 10.89 27.25
CA ALA A 410 -21.06 11.05 25.88
C ALA A 410 -20.66 9.70 25.24
N GLU A 411 -20.59 8.61 26.04
CA GLU A 411 -20.29 7.25 25.52
C GLU A 411 -21.51 6.68 24.77
N ASP A 412 -22.74 7.03 25.17
CA ASP A 412 -23.98 6.50 24.57
C ASP A 412 -24.25 7.07 23.16
N VAL A 413 -23.71 8.26 22.84
CA VAL A 413 -23.90 8.91 21.52
C VAL A 413 -22.95 8.35 20.45
N VAL A 414 -21.87 7.69 20.85
CA VAL A 414 -20.80 7.20 19.93
C VAL A 414 -20.91 5.69 19.65
N ALA A 415 -21.87 5.02 20.29
CA ALA A 415 -22.09 3.57 20.10
C ALA A 415 -22.79 3.25 18.77
N ASP A 416 -23.43 4.23 18.12
CA ASP A 416 -24.23 4.07 16.90
C ASP A 416 -23.50 4.56 15.61
N GLU A 417 -22.23 4.97 15.66
CA GLU A 417 -21.37 5.26 14.52
C GLU A 417 -20.25 4.18 14.40
#